data_f9ff7d8097e7e9b8f079ecaeddaec112
#
_entry.id   f9ff7d8097e7e9b8f079ecaeddaec112
#
_cell.length_a   1.000
_cell.length_b   1.000
_cell.length_c   1.000
_cell.angle_alpha   90.00
_cell.angle_beta   90.00
_cell.angle_gamma   90.00
#
_symmetry.space_group_name_H-M   'P 1'
#
loop_
_entity.id
_entity.type
_entity.pdbx_description
1 polymer ?
#
loop_
_entity_poly.entity_id
_entity_poly.type
_entity_poly.pdbx_seq_one_letter_code
_entity_poly.pdbx_strand_id
1 'polypeptide(L)'
;METKNNYKSGFVSIIGRPNVGKSTFLNHVIGQKIAIMSDKPQTTRNKVQGVYTEENSQIIFIDTPGIHKPKHKLGDFMMKVAQNTLKEVDLVLFMINAEEGYGRGDEFIIERLKNIQTPVFLVVNKIDQIHPDKLLELIEKYKGLYPFKEIVPISALQGTNTSRLVEQIKVYLPEGPQYYPADQVTDHPERFIITELIREKVLHLTREEIPHSIAVVMDSLERRESGNTVYVGATIIVERNSQKGIVIGKQGSMLKEVGKRARADIEALLGSKVFLELWVKVQKDWRNKSSQLRDYGFREDEY
;
A
#
# COMPACT_ATOMS: atom_id res chain seq x y z
N MET A 1 -26.03 -9.30 -34.39
CA MET A 1 -25.40 -8.03 -33.96
C MET A 1 -24.73 -8.31 -32.65
N GLU A 2 -23.44 -8.57 -32.66
CA GLU A 2 -22.65 -8.66 -31.44
C GLU A 2 -22.61 -7.26 -30.83
N THR A 3 -23.24 -7.10 -29.68
CA THR A 3 -23.03 -5.91 -28.86
C THR A 3 -21.54 -5.90 -28.51
N LYS A 4 -20.76 -5.03 -29.17
CA LYS A 4 -19.40 -4.71 -28.76
C LYS A 4 -19.51 -4.25 -27.31
N ASN A 5 -19.12 -5.13 -26.42
CA ASN A 5 -19.05 -4.82 -25.00
C ASN A 5 -17.82 -3.90 -24.85
N ASN A 6 -18.04 -2.59 -24.85
CA ASN A 6 -16.99 -1.58 -24.67
C ASN A 6 -16.48 -1.57 -23.20
N TYR A 7 -16.26 -2.76 -22.65
CA TYR A 7 -15.76 -2.90 -21.28
C TYR A 7 -14.31 -2.43 -21.22
N LYS A 8 -14.02 -1.49 -20.33
CA LYS A 8 -12.68 -0.93 -20.10
C LYS A 8 -12.04 -1.60 -18.92
N SER A 9 -10.86 -2.18 -19.10
CA SER A 9 -10.14 -2.78 -17.99
C SER A 9 -8.63 -2.66 -18.15
N GLY A 10 -7.92 -2.57 -17.02
CA GLY A 10 -6.47 -2.50 -17.05
C GLY A 10 -5.85 -2.28 -15.68
N PHE A 11 -4.53 -2.30 -15.68
CA PHE A 11 -3.69 -2.22 -14.51
C PHE A 11 -3.13 -0.81 -14.33
N VAL A 12 -3.24 -0.26 -13.11
CA VAL A 12 -2.84 1.10 -12.77
C VAL A 12 -1.89 1.10 -11.59
N SER A 13 -0.64 1.44 -11.81
CA SER A 13 0.34 1.53 -10.73
C SER A 13 0.29 2.88 -10.03
N ILE A 14 0.33 2.86 -8.70
CA ILE A 14 0.42 4.08 -7.88
C ILE A 14 1.85 4.14 -7.31
N ILE A 15 2.61 5.13 -7.75
CA ILE A 15 3.99 5.36 -7.31
C ILE A 15 4.14 6.74 -6.66
N GLY A 16 5.19 6.92 -5.91
CA GLY A 16 5.50 8.18 -5.25
C GLY A 16 6.42 7.99 -4.06
N ARG A 17 6.84 9.10 -3.46
CA ARG A 17 7.60 9.06 -2.20
C ARG A 17 6.80 8.34 -1.09
N PRO A 18 7.45 7.88 -0.02
CA PRO A 18 6.72 7.47 1.19
C PRO A 18 5.79 8.59 1.69
N ASN A 19 4.65 8.20 2.26
CA ASN A 19 3.69 9.09 2.95
C ASN A 19 2.99 10.14 2.07
N VAL A 20 3.05 10.03 0.75
CA VAL A 20 2.29 10.91 -0.16
C VAL A 20 0.79 10.59 -0.22
N GLY A 21 0.36 9.45 0.36
CA GLY A 21 -1.05 9.07 0.46
C GLY A 21 -1.52 7.99 -0.52
N LYS A 22 -0.61 7.17 -1.09
CA LYS A 22 -0.93 6.09 -2.04
C LYS A 22 -1.95 5.10 -1.48
N SER A 23 -1.66 4.50 -0.33
CA SER A 23 -2.54 3.52 0.33
C SER A 23 -3.85 4.16 0.81
N THR A 24 -3.84 5.45 1.18
CA THR A 24 -5.05 6.20 1.54
C THR A 24 -5.97 6.34 0.33
N PHE A 25 -5.42 6.70 -0.83
CA PHE A 25 -6.17 6.79 -2.08
C PHE A 25 -6.74 5.43 -2.49
N LEU A 26 -5.92 4.37 -2.43
CA LEU A 26 -6.35 3.01 -2.76
C LEU A 26 -7.54 2.58 -1.88
N ASN A 27 -7.42 2.69 -0.56
CA ASN A 27 -8.50 2.33 0.37
C ASN A 27 -9.77 3.17 0.14
N HIS A 28 -9.59 4.47 -0.15
CA HIS A 28 -10.72 5.36 -0.42
C HIS A 28 -11.50 4.93 -1.67
N VAL A 29 -10.81 4.65 -2.78
CA VAL A 29 -11.43 4.25 -4.05
C VAL A 29 -12.09 2.88 -3.95
N ILE A 30 -11.42 1.93 -3.29
CA ILE A 30 -11.95 0.57 -3.08
C ILE A 30 -13.13 0.57 -2.09
N GLY A 31 -13.23 1.59 -1.22
CA GLY A 31 -14.26 1.65 -0.17
C GLY A 31 -14.03 0.70 1.00
N GLN A 32 -12.86 0.04 1.05
CA GLN A 32 -12.49 -0.94 2.07
C GLN A 32 -10.99 -0.83 2.40
N LYS A 33 -10.63 -1.14 3.65
CA LYS A 33 -9.24 -1.13 4.11
C LYS A 33 -8.51 -2.41 3.69
N ILE A 34 -7.83 -2.35 2.56
CA ILE A 34 -6.99 -3.44 2.02
C ILE A 34 -5.49 -3.16 2.15
N ALA A 35 -5.11 -1.88 2.21
CA ALA A 35 -3.74 -1.43 2.42
C ALA A 35 -3.59 -0.74 3.77
N ILE A 36 -2.49 -0.98 4.45
CA ILE A 36 -2.22 -0.32 5.73
C ILE A 36 -1.74 1.11 5.53
N MET A 37 -2.05 1.96 6.51
CA MET A 37 -1.71 3.38 6.48
C MET A 37 -0.89 3.76 7.71
N SER A 38 0.19 4.52 7.51
CA SER A 38 1.00 5.06 8.59
C SER A 38 1.77 6.30 8.12
N ASP A 39 2.12 7.17 9.05
CA ASP A 39 3.05 8.28 8.86
C ASP A 39 4.52 7.84 8.77
N LYS A 40 4.81 6.55 8.97
CA LYS A 40 6.17 6.02 8.95
C LYS A 40 6.61 5.67 7.53
N PRO A 41 7.88 5.94 7.15
CA PRO A 41 8.44 5.43 5.91
C PRO A 41 8.41 3.89 5.86
N GLN A 42 8.36 3.32 4.65
CA GLN A 42 8.30 1.86 4.43
C GLN A 42 7.03 1.20 5.03
N THR A 43 5.91 1.91 5.04
CA THR A 43 4.60 1.37 5.43
C THR A 43 4.19 0.25 4.47
N THR A 44 4.11 0.52 3.17
CA THR A 44 3.91 -0.49 2.13
C THR A 44 5.26 -1.13 1.78
N ARG A 45 5.36 -2.45 1.85
CA ARG A 45 6.59 -3.21 1.55
C ARG A 45 6.45 -4.17 0.38
N ASN A 46 5.28 -4.74 0.20
CA ASN A 46 4.87 -5.52 -0.98
C ASN A 46 3.96 -4.66 -1.85
N LYS A 47 3.74 -5.06 -3.11
CA LYS A 47 2.65 -4.47 -3.88
C LYS A 47 1.32 -4.87 -3.22
N VAL A 48 0.38 -3.94 -3.15
CA VAL A 48 -0.98 -4.21 -2.69
C VAL A 48 -1.93 -3.98 -3.86
N GLN A 49 -2.66 -5.01 -4.24
CA GLN A 49 -3.58 -4.96 -5.36
C GLN A 49 -5.00 -4.73 -4.87
N GLY A 50 -5.65 -3.71 -5.44
CA GLY A 50 -7.04 -3.40 -5.21
C GLY A 50 -7.83 -3.42 -6.51
N VAL A 51 -8.98 -4.08 -6.51
CA VAL A 51 -9.87 -4.24 -7.66
C VAL A 51 -11.08 -3.30 -7.50
N TYR A 52 -11.20 -2.36 -8.41
CA TYR A 52 -12.34 -1.45 -8.48
C TYR A 52 -13.19 -1.82 -9.68
N THR A 53 -14.41 -2.27 -9.45
CA THR A 53 -15.32 -2.73 -10.51
C THR A 53 -16.56 -1.86 -10.59
N GLU A 54 -16.91 -1.45 -11.79
CA GLU A 54 -18.19 -0.84 -12.16
C GLU A 54 -18.86 -1.63 -13.28
N GLU A 55 -20.07 -1.24 -13.68
CA GLU A 55 -20.85 -1.95 -14.69
C GLU A 55 -20.09 -2.15 -16.01
N ASN A 56 -19.32 -1.15 -16.45
CA ASN A 56 -18.65 -1.13 -17.75
C ASN A 56 -17.11 -1.02 -17.63
N SER A 57 -16.55 -1.19 -16.44
CA SER A 57 -15.11 -1.07 -16.26
C SER A 57 -14.57 -1.80 -15.03
N GLN A 58 -13.30 -2.20 -15.11
CA GLN A 58 -12.56 -2.72 -13.98
C GLN A 58 -11.14 -2.14 -13.96
N ILE A 59 -10.77 -1.52 -12.86
CA ILE A 59 -9.43 -0.97 -12.65
C ILE A 59 -8.72 -1.79 -11.59
N ILE A 60 -7.56 -2.34 -11.94
CA ILE A 60 -6.71 -3.05 -11.01
C ILE A 60 -5.62 -2.09 -10.54
N PHE A 61 -5.83 -1.47 -9.39
CA PHE A 61 -4.83 -0.60 -8.77
C PHE A 61 -3.74 -1.41 -8.11
N ILE A 62 -2.50 -0.99 -8.30
CA ILE A 62 -1.32 -1.59 -7.66
C ILE A 62 -0.62 -0.51 -6.84
N ASP A 63 -0.83 -0.52 -5.51
CA ASP A 63 -0.06 0.31 -4.57
C ASP A 63 1.32 -0.29 -4.39
N THR A 64 2.35 0.49 -4.67
CA THR A 64 3.74 0.06 -4.60
C THR A 64 4.45 0.60 -3.37
N PRO A 65 5.51 -0.07 -2.89
CA PRO A 65 6.42 0.52 -1.92
C PRO A 65 6.88 1.91 -2.35
N GLY A 66 6.99 2.82 -1.39
CA GLY A 66 7.49 4.17 -1.67
C GLY A 66 8.92 4.14 -2.22
N ILE A 67 9.15 4.81 -3.33
CA ILE A 67 10.44 4.83 -4.02
C ILE A 67 11.44 5.70 -3.24
N HIS A 68 12.50 5.08 -2.73
CA HIS A 68 13.59 5.74 -2.01
C HIS A 68 14.90 4.96 -2.16
N LYS A 69 16.04 5.57 -1.84
CA LYS A 69 17.34 4.90 -1.91
C LYS A 69 17.41 3.77 -0.86
N PRO A 70 17.64 2.51 -1.26
CA PRO A 70 17.66 1.39 -0.34
C PRO A 70 18.87 1.43 0.61
N LYS A 71 18.68 0.91 1.83
CA LYS A 71 19.75 0.79 2.85
C LYS A 71 19.99 -0.66 3.27
N HIS A 72 19.10 -1.57 2.92
CA HIS A 72 19.11 -2.99 3.31
C HIS A 72 18.53 -3.82 2.17
N LYS A 73 18.77 -5.13 2.15
CA LYS A 73 18.19 -6.04 1.12
C LYS A 73 16.66 -5.96 1.03
N LEU A 74 15.97 -5.76 2.16
CA LEU A 74 14.53 -5.46 2.13
C LEU A 74 14.22 -4.20 1.29
N GLY A 75 15.04 -3.17 1.40
CA GLY A 75 14.90 -1.96 0.59
C GLY A 75 15.17 -2.21 -0.90
N ASP A 76 16.17 -3.06 -1.22
CA ASP A 76 16.44 -3.48 -2.61
C ASP A 76 15.25 -4.24 -3.19
N PHE A 77 14.65 -5.17 -2.42
CA PHE A 77 13.42 -5.86 -2.78
C PHE A 77 12.27 -4.88 -3.08
N MET A 78 12.01 -3.94 -2.18
CA MET A 78 10.96 -2.93 -2.36
C MET A 78 11.15 -2.10 -3.64
N MET A 79 12.41 -1.75 -3.96
CA MET A 79 12.75 -1.02 -5.18
C MET A 79 12.51 -1.85 -6.43
N LYS A 80 12.86 -3.15 -6.43
CA LYS A 80 12.59 -4.07 -7.53
C LYS A 80 11.09 -4.21 -7.79
N VAL A 81 10.30 -4.42 -6.73
CA VAL A 81 8.83 -4.50 -6.82
C VAL A 81 8.26 -3.25 -7.48
N ALA A 82 8.65 -2.06 -7.03
CA ALA A 82 8.18 -0.81 -7.61
C ALA A 82 8.60 -0.64 -9.08
N GLN A 83 9.82 -1.03 -9.45
CA GLN A 83 10.33 -0.90 -10.83
C GLN A 83 9.71 -1.90 -11.80
N ASN A 84 9.51 -3.15 -11.37
CA ASN A 84 8.89 -4.17 -12.22
C ASN A 84 7.45 -3.80 -12.54
N THR A 85 6.70 -3.35 -11.53
CA THR A 85 5.31 -2.91 -11.71
C THR A 85 5.15 -1.84 -12.78
N LEU A 86 6.12 -0.92 -12.94
CA LEU A 86 6.06 0.14 -13.96
C LEU A 86 6.06 -0.35 -15.41
N LYS A 87 6.54 -1.57 -15.67
CA LYS A 87 6.67 -2.15 -17.01
C LYS A 87 5.42 -2.93 -17.44
N GLU A 88 4.57 -3.28 -16.51
CA GLU A 88 3.47 -4.23 -16.68
C GLU A 88 2.09 -3.60 -16.54
N VAL A 89 2.02 -2.25 -16.50
CA VAL A 89 0.76 -1.53 -16.29
C VAL A 89 0.37 -0.67 -17.49
N ASP A 90 -0.92 -0.41 -17.62
CA ASP A 90 -1.50 0.42 -18.68
C ASP A 90 -1.40 1.91 -18.38
N LEU A 91 -1.30 2.27 -17.09
CA LEU A 91 -1.22 3.65 -16.61
C LEU A 91 -0.42 3.74 -15.32
N VAL A 92 0.34 4.81 -15.17
CA VAL A 92 1.06 5.14 -13.92
C VAL A 92 0.48 6.39 -13.29
N LEU A 93 0.11 6.32 -12.03
CA LEU A 93 -0.23 7.47 -11.19
C LEU A 93 1.02 7.86 -10.38
N PHE A 94 1.69 8.93 -10.77
CA PHE A 94 2.75 9.51 -9.96
C PHE A 94 2.14 10.46 -8.93
N MET A 95 2.06 9.99 -7.69
CA MET A 95 1.45 10.75 -6.59
C MET A 95 2.49 11.53 -5.80
N ILE A 96 2.20 12.82 -5.59
CA ILE A 96 3.03 13.72 -4.80
C ILE A 96 2.24 14.32 -3.64
N ASN A 97 2.95 14.80 -2.62
CA ASN A 97 2.38 15.53 -1.49
C ASN A 97 2.45 17.03 -1.74
N ALA A 98 1.30 17.68 -1.85
CA ALA A 98 1.20 19.12 -2.12
C ALA A 98 1.86 19.99 -1.03
N GLU A 99 1.75 19.57 0.24
CA GLU A 99 2.33 20.30 1.39
C GLU A 99 3.86 20.26 1.39
N GLU A 100 4.46 19.10 1.10
CA GLU A 100 5.92 18.93 1.07
C GLU A 100 6.57 19.53 -0.19
N GLY A 101 5.79 19.69 -1.26
CA GLY A 101 6.26 20.20 -2.51
C GLY A 101 7.30 19.31 -3.23
N TYR A 102 8.02 19.89 -4.17
CA TYR A 102 9.05 19.20 -4.96
C TYR A 102 10.33 18.96 -4.16
N GLY A 103 10.86 17.74 -4.23
CA GLY A 103 12.09 17.35 -3.56
C GLY A 103 12.92 16.33 -4.34
N ARG A 104 14.12 16.00 -3.82
CA ARG A 104 15.06 15.04 -4.43
C ARG A 104 14.45 13.65 -4.68
N GLY A 105 13.48 13.26 -3.88
CA GLY A 105 12.76 11.99 -4.08
C GLY A 105 11.88 12.00 -5.32
N ASP A 106 11.26 13.14 -5.64
CA ASP A 106 10.45 13.31 -6.84
C ASP A 106 11.33 13.35 -8.09
N GLU A 107 12.46 14.05 -8.03
CA GLU A 107 13.48 14.06 -9.09
C GLU A 107 13.95 12.65 -9.42
N PHE A 108 14.27 11.85 -8.40
CA PHE A 108 14.69 10.46 -8.55
C PHE A 108 13.63 9.58 -9.22
N ILE A 109 12.34 9.84 -8.96
CA ILE A 109 11.22 9.12 -9.58
C ILE A 109 11.06 9.60 -11.04
N ILE A 110 11.06 10.90 -11.29
CA ILE A 110 10.91 11.48 -12.64
C ILE A 110 11.98 10.95 -13.59
N GLU A 111 13.23 10.85 -13.15
CA GLU A 111 14.31 10.29 -13.98
C GLU A 111 14.02 8.82 -14.42
N ARG A 112 13.33 8.04 -13.59
CA ARG A 112 12.91 6.68 -13.95
C ARG A 112 11.72 6.67 -14.90
N LEU A 113 10.79 7.59 -14.72
CA LEU A 113 9.63 7.73 -15.60
C LEU A 113 10.04 8.09 -17.03
N LYS A 114 11.17 8.75 -17.25
CA LYS A 114 11.71 9.04 -18.59
C LYS A 114 12.05 7.79 -19.40
N ASN A 115 12.22 6.64 -18.73
CA ASN A 115 12.59 5.36 -19.36
C ASN A 115 11.40 4.43 -19.63
N ILE A 116 10.17 4.88 -19.41
CA ILE A 116 8.96 4.12 -19.69
C ILE A 116 8.14 4.79 -20.78
N GLN A 117 7.34 4.00 -21.50
CA GLN A 117 6.40 4.51 -22.53
C GLN A 117 4.96 4.56 -22.02
N THR A 118 4.70 3.93 -20.88
CA THR A 118 3.38 3.93 -20.23
C THR A 118 2.95 5.37 -19.93
N PRO A 119 1.70 5.75 -20.23
CA PRO A 119 1.18 7.07 -19.87
C PRO A 119 1.26 7.31 -18.37
N VAL A 120 1.61 8.54 -17.98
CA VAL A 120 1.77 8.94 -16.58
C VAL A 120 0.85 10.11 -16.27
N PHE A 121 0.07 9.98 -15.20
CA PHE A 121 -0.66 11.08 -14.58
C PHE A 121 0.12 11.61 -13.39
N LEU A 122 0.14 12.92 -13.21
CA LEU A 122 0.56 13.53 -11.96
C LEU A 122 -0.66 13.67 -11.03
N VAL A 123 -0.63 13.04 -9.88
CA VAL A 123 -1.66 13.16 -8.85
C VAL A 123 -1.12 14.00 -7.71
N VAL A 124 -1.62 15.23 -7.59
CA VAL A 124 -1.22 16.16 -6.52
C VAL A 124 -2.14 15.95 -5.34
N ASN A 125 -1.70 15.17 -4.35
CA ASN A 125 -2.50 14.80 -3.19
C ASN A 125 -2.31 15.75 -2.00
N LYS A 126 -3.26 15.72 -1.05
CA LYS A 126 -3.33 16.55 0.15
C LYS A 126 -3.56 18.04 -0.14
N ILE A 127 -4.34 18.35 -1.17
CA ILE A 127 -4.65 19.75 -1.50
C ILE A 127 -5.43 20.46 -0.40
N ASP A 128 -6.06 19.71 0.51
CA ASP A 128 -6.72 20.19 1.72
C ASP A 128 -5.76 20.86 2.73
N GLN A 129 -4.44 20.67 2.55
CA GLN A 129 -3.40 21.19 3.46
C GLN A 129 -2.67 22.42 2.91
N ILE A 130 -3.00 22.89 1.70
CA ILE A 130 -2.32 24.03 1.09
C ILE A 130 -3.28 25.07 0.50
N HIS A 131 -2.79 26.31 0.35
CA HIS A 131 -3.53 27.36 -0.33
C HIS A 131 -3.56 27.13 -1.85
N PRO A 132 -4.64 27.49 -2.57
CA PRO A 132 -4.77 27.31 -4.02
C PRO A 132 -3.61 27.92 -4.83
N ASP A 133 -3.08 29.07 -4.45
CA ASP A 133 -1.97 29.71 -5.17
C ASP A 133 -0.71 28.85 -5.16
N LYS A 134 -0.39 28.23 -4.01
CA LYS A 134 0.74 27.29 -3.90
C LYS A 134 0.53 26.04 -4.74
N LEU A 135 -0.73 25.59 -4.88
CA LEU A 135 -1.07 24.47 -5.75
C LEU A 135 -0.77 24.81 -7.21
N LEU A 136 -1.13 25.99 -7.68
CA LEU A 136 -0.85 26.44 -9.05
C LEU A 136 0.65 26.50 -9.34
N GLU A 137 1.43 27.10 -8.44
CA GLU A 137 2.90 27.17 -8.56
C GLU A 137 3.51 25.76 -8.63
N LEU A 138 3.02 24.83 -7.82
CA LEU A 138 3.50 23.46 -7.80
C LEU A 138 3.19 22.73 -9.12
N ILE A 139 1.98 22.88 -9.63
CA ILE A 139 1.54 22.30 -10.92
C ILE A 139 2.44 22.82 -12.05
N GLU A 140 2.65 24.13 -12.15
CA GLU A 140 3.49 24.71 -13.20
C GLU A 140 4.93 24.20 -13.13
N LYS A 141 5.47 24.04 -11.93
CA LYS A 141 6.79 23.44 -11.73
C LYS A 141 6.88 22.02 -12.30
N TYR A 142 5.92 21.15 -11.98
CA TYR A 142 5.93 19.77 -12.44
C TYR A 142 5.69 19.63 -13.95
N LYS A 143 4.87 20.48 -14.56
CA LYS A 143 4.65 20.53 -16.01
C LYS A 143 5.97 20.71 -16.79
N GLY A 144 6.90 21.47 -16.24
CA GLY A 144 8.22 21.68 -16.85
C GLY A 144 9.20 20.51 -16.71
N LEU A 145 8.89 19.52 -15.87
CA LEU A 145 9.81 18.42 -15.55
C LEU A 145 9.54 17.13 -16.32
N TYR A 146 8.28 16.87 -16.69
CA TYR A 146 7.85 15.66 -17.38
C TYR A 146 6.53 15.88 -18.15
N PRO A 147 6.35 15.27 -19.32
CA PRO A 147 5.12 15.40 -20.14
C PRO A 147 3.98 14.52 -19.60
N PHE A 148 3.44 14.86 -18.43
CA PHE A 148 2.29 14.18 -17.86
C PHE A 148 1.08 14.23 -18.79
N LYS A 149 0.36 13.14 -18.92
CA LYS A 149 -0.88 13.08 -19.71
C LYS A 149 -2.01 13.87 -19.07
N GLU A 150 -2.13 13.76 -17.74
CA GLU A 150 -3.09 14.50 -16.93
C GLU A 150 -2.42 14.97 -15.64
N ILE A 151 -2.93 16.07 -15.08
CA ILE A 151 -2.54 16.56 -13.75
C ILE A 151 -3.82 16.74 -12.93
N VAL A 152 -3.97 15.91 -11.90
CA VAL A 152 -5.21 15.86 -11.11
C VAL A 152 -4.92 16.16 -9.65
N PRO A 153 -5.33 17.33 -9.14
CA PRO A 153 -5.24 17.63 -7.71
C PRO A 153 -6.38 16.94 -6.95
N ILE A 154 -6.02 16.24 -5.86
CA ILE A 154 -6.96 15.50 -5.02
C ILE A 154 -6.71 15.68 -3.52
N SER A 155 -7.71 15.38 -2.71
CA SER A 155 -7.51 14.98 -1.32
C SER A 155 -8.01 13.54 -1.16
N ALA A 156 -7.09 12.61 -1.07
CA ALA A 156 -7.42 11.20 -0.89
C ALA A 156 -8.12 10.94 0.46
N LEU A 157 -7.79 11.75 1.48
CA LEU A 157 -8.40 11.64 2.81
C LEU A 157 -9.85 12.11 2.83
N GLN A 158 -10.16 13.23 2.13
CA GLN A 158 -11.49 13.83 2.08
C GLN A 158 -12.33 13.35 0.90
N GLY A 159 -11.74 12.60 -0.04
CA GLY A 159 -12.40 12.15 -1.28
C GLY A 159 -12.53 13.24 -2.35
N THR A 160 -11.92 14.42 -2.15
CA THR A 160 -12.00 15.51 -3.11
C THR A 160 -11.34 15.11 -4.44
N ASN A 161 -12.08 15.22 -5.54
CA ASN A 161 -11.67 14.90 -6.91
C ASN A 161 -11.24 13.42 -7.13
N THR A 162 -11.41 12.51 -6.18
CA THR A 162 -11.05 11.09 -6.35
C THR A 162 -11.89 10.42 -7.43
N SER A 163 -13.20 10.65 -7.46
CA SER A 163 -14.09 10.15 -8.53
C SER A 163 -13.70 10.71 -9.89
N ARG A 164 -13.33 12.01 -9.99
CA ARG A 164 -12.86 12.60 -11.23
C ARG A 164 -11.57 11.91 -11.73
N LEU A 165 -10.65 11.60 -10.83
CA LEU A 165 -9.44 10.86 -11.18
C LEU A 165 -9.78 9.48 -11.73
N VAL A 166 -10.70 8.75 -11.11
CA VAL A 166 -11.17 7.44 -11.59
C VAL A 166 -11.77 7.55 -13.01
N GLU A 167 -12.62 8.55 -13.27
CA GLU A 167 -13.17 8.78 -14.62
C GLU A 167 -12.08 9.07 -15.65
N GLN A 168 -11.08 9.89 -15.32
CA GLN A 168 -9.95 10.14 -16.21
C GLN A 168 -9.13 8.85 -16.48
N ILE A 169 -8.91 8.02 -15.48
CA ILE A 169 -8.23 6.73 -15.63
C ILE A 169 -8.96 5.86 -16.66
N LYS A 170 -10.28 5.72 -16.55
CA LYS A 170 -11.10 4.90 -17.46
C LYS A 170 -10.97 5.32 -18.93
N VAL A 171 -10.76 6.61 -19.22
CA VAL A 171 -10.54 7.10 -20.59
C VAL A 171 -9.28 6.50 -21.21
N TYR A 172 -8.23 6.30 -20.41
CA TYR A 172 -6.93 5.80 -20.86
C TYR A 172 -6.80 4.29 -20.86
N LEU A 173 -7.74 3.57 -20.21
CA LEU A 173 -7.69 2.11 -20.20
C LEU A 173 -8.10 1.52 -21.55
N PRO A 174 -7.48 0.41 -21.97
CA PRO A 174 -7.87 -0.33 -23.17
C PRO A 174 -9.24 -0.99 -22.99
N GLU A 175 -9.84 -1.41 -24.11
CA GLU A 175 -10.91 -2.39 -24.09
C GLU A 175 -10.32 -3.73 -23.68
N GLY A 176 -10.94 -4.41 -22.72
CA GLY A 176 -10.43 -5.66 -22.15
C GLY A 176 -11.50 -6.45 -21.41
N PRO A 177 -11.16 -7.69 -20.96
CA PRO A 177 -12.09 -8.50 -20.20
C PRO A 177 -12.20 -8.02 -18.75
N GLN A 178 -13.22 -8.47 -18.06
CA GLN A 178 -13.25 -8.41 -16.60
C GLN A 178 -12.29 -9.46 -16.05
N TYR A 179 -11.21 -9.02 -15.37
CA TYR A 179 -10.14 -9.89 -14.86
C TYR A 179 -10.54 -10.61 -13.57
N TYR A 180 -11.34 -9.97 -12.72
CA TYR A 180 -11.75 -10.46 -11.41
C TYR A 180 -13.27 -10.46 -11.27
N PRO A 181 -13.86 -11.34 -10.45
CA PRO A 181 -15.27 -11.25 -10.06
C PRO A 181 -15.63 -9.86 -9.56
N ALA A 182 -16.88 -9.42 -9.82
CA ALA A 182 -17.31 -8.06 -9.53
C ALA A 182 -17.30 -7.70 -8.03
N ASP A 183 -17.44 -8.69 -7.16
CA ASP A 183 -17.42 -8.59 -5.71
C ASP A 183 -16.01 -8.74 -5.09
N GLN A 184 -15.01 -9.08 -5.89
CA GLN A 184 -13.64 -9.20 -5.43
C GLN A 184 -12.97 -7.82 -5.37
N VAL A 185 -12.47 -7.43 -4.20
CA VAL A 185 -11.82 -6.12 -3.95
C VAL A 185 -10.29 -6.19 -3.89
N THR A 186 -9.72 -7.39 -3.77
CA THR A 186 -8.27 -7.64 -3.75
C THR A 186 -7.98 -9.09 -4.11
N ASP A 187 -6.76 -9.37 -4.60
CA ASP A 187 -6.27 -10.74 -4.84
C ASP A 187 -5.45 -11.28 -3.65
N HIS A 188 -5.18 -10.43 -2.65
CA HIS A 188 -4.42 -10.87 -1.49
C HIS A 188 -5.24 -11.79 -0.59
N PRO A 189 -4.63 -12.90 -0.11
CA PRO A 189 -5.28 -13.78 0.86
C PRO A 189 -5.52 -13.05 2.20
N GLU A 190 -6.59 -13.41 2.91
CA GLU A 190 -6.92 -12.87 4.24
C GLU A 190 -5.70 -12.86 5.19
N ARG A 191 -4.89 -13.91 5.13
CA ARG A 191 -3.66 -14.04 5.95
C ARG A 191 -2.71 -12.88 5.77
N PHE A 192 -2.50 -12.43 4.53
CA PHE A 192 -1.64 -11.29 4.23
C PHE A 192 -2.22 -10.00 4.83
N ILE A 193 -3.50 -9.73 4.61
CA ILE A 193 -4.15 -8.52 5.11
C ILE A 193 -4.12 -8.48 6.64
N ILE A 194 -4.38 -9.61 7.31
CA ILE A 194 -4.33 -9.71 8.77
C ILE A 194 -2.93 -9.39 9.31
N THR A 195 -1.87 -9.95 8.72
CA THR A 195 -0.49 -9.66 9.15
C THR A 195 -0.13 -8.20 8.98
N GLU A 196 -0.58 -7.57 7.89
CA GLU A 196 -0.39 -6.14 7.66
C GLU A 196 -1.18 -5.29 8.66
N LEU A 197 -2.43 -5.63 8.99
CA LEU A 197 -3.22 -4.94 10.03
C LEU A 197 -2.52 -4.98 11.40
N ILE A 198 -1.94 -6.13 11.79
CA ILE A 198 -1.15 -6.24 13.01
C ILE A 198 0.09 -5.35 12.93
N ARG A 199 0.82 -5.41 11.80
CA ARG A 199 2.02 -4.59 11.57
C ARG A 199 1.71 -3.10 11.65
N GLU A 200 0.60 -2.64 11.09
CA GLU A 200 0.13 -1.25 11.19
C GLU A 200 0.03 -0.77 12.65
N LYS A 201 -0.53 -1.61 13.54
CA LYS A 201 -0.68 -1.20 14.95
C LYS A 201 0.67 -1.07 15.65
N VAL A 202 1.62 -1.94 15.30
CA VAL A 202 2.99 -1.78 15.80
C VAL A 202 3.62 -0.49 15.28
N LEU A 203 3.45 -0.16 13.98
CA LEU A 203 3.92 1.10 13.39
C LEU A 203 3.37 2.32 14.12
N HIS A 204 2.07 2.32 14.44
CA HIS A 204 1.41 3.45 15.11
C HIS A 204 1.85 3.63 16.57
N LEU A 205 2.17 2.53 17.24
CA LEU A 205 2.46 2.52 18.68
C LEU A 205 3.96 2.57 19.00
N THR A 206 4.82 2.47 17.97
CA THR A 206 6.27 2.50 18.15
C THR A 206 6.91 3.68 17.41
N ARG A 207 8.15 3.99 17.77
CA ARG A 207 8.91 5.13 17.23
C ARG A 207 10.32 4.73 16.85
N GLU A 208 11.08 5.66 16.29
CA GLU A 208 12.49 5.53 15.91
C GLU A 208 12.72 4.37 14.92
N GLU A 209 13.60 3.43 15.23
CA GLU A 209 14.02 2.34 14.35
C GLU A 209 13.07 1.12 14.37
N ILE A 210 12.18 1.00 15.37
CA ILE A 210 11.31 -0.18 15.51
C ILE A 210 10.38 -0.34 14.31
N PRO A 211 9.66 0.70 13.84
CA PRO A 211 8.80 0.61 12.66
C PRO A 211 9.49 0.02 11.42
N HIS A 212 10.79 0.29 11.27
CA HIS A 212 11.56 -0.13 10.11
C HIS A 212 12.10 -1.57 10.21
N SER A 213 12.15 -2.12 11.43
CA SER A 213 12.83 -3.40 11.74
C SER A 213 11.89 -4.54 12.12
N ILE A 214 10.58 -4.36 11.99
CA ILE A 214 9.59 -5.40 12.29
C ILE A 214 9.07 -6.10 11.03
N ALA A 215 8.75 -7.39 11.18
CA ALA A 215 7.85 -8.13 10.29
C ALA A 215 6.78 -8.83 11.13
N VAL A 216 5.70 -9.25 10.51
CA VAL A 216 4.66 -10.05 11.16
C VAL A 216 4.43 -11.30 10.33
N VAL A 217 4.49 -12.45 10.98
CA VAL A 217 4.29 -13.76 10.36
C VAL A 217 3.03 -14.39 10.93
N MET A 218 2.19 -14.91 10.07
CA MET A 218 1.00 -15.67 10.46
C MET A 218 1.40 -17.10 10.80
N ASP A 219 1.20 -17.49 12.05
CA ASP A 219 1.44 -18.86 12.51
C ASP A 219 0.22 -19.75 12.26
N SER A 220 -0.98 -19.25 12.59
CA SER A 220 -2.24 -19.99 12.42
C SER A 220 -3.41 -19.06 12.13
N LEU A 221 -4.34 -19.57 11.32
CA LEU A 221 -5.64 -18.97 11.02
C LEU A 221 -6.66 -20.11 10.94
N GLU A 222 -7.47 -20.28 11.97
CA GLU A 222 -8.38 -21.42 12.11
C GLU A 222 -9.80 -20.95 12.41
N ARG A 223 -10.76 -21.42 11.61
CA ARG A 223 -12.18 -21.22 11.86
C ARG A 223 -12.67 -22.42 12.68
N ARG A 224 -13.12 -22.19 13.91
CA ARG A 224 -13.65 -23.27 14.77
C ARG A 224 -15.04 -23.69 14.31
N GLU A 225 -15.23 -25.00 14.12
CA GLU A 225 -16.51 -25.58 13.66
C GLU A 225 -17.70 -25.31 14.62
N SER A 226 -17.41 -25.12 15.90
CA SER A 226 -18.41 -24.96 16.96
C SER A 226 -18.71 -23.53 17.41
N GLY A 227 -18.33 -22.51 16.61
CA GLY A 227 -18.57 -21.11 17.01
C GLY A 227 -18.16 -20.09 15.95
N ASN A 228 -18.76 -18.90 16.00
CA ASN A 228 -18.46 -17.78 15.11
C ASN A 228 -17.15 -17.04 15.51
N THR A 229 -16.16 -17.80 16.01
CA THR A 229 -14.87 -17.24 16.47
C THR A 229 -13.72 -17.81 15.65
N VAL A 230 -12.94 -16.92 15.04
CA VAL A 230 -11.73 -17.26 14.31
C VAL A 230 -10.52 -17.12 15.24
N TYR A 231 -9.71 -18.18 15.31
CA TYR A 231 -8.42 -18.13 16.00
C TYR A 231 -7.35 -17.57 15.05
N VAL A 232 -6.61 -16.57 15.51
CA VAL A 232 -5.51 -15.93 14.78
C VAL A 232 -4.27 -15.95 15.67
N GLY A 233 -3.24 -16.67 15.24
CA GLY A 233 -1.93 -16.68 15.88
C GLY A 233 -0.89 -16.00 14.98
N ALA A 234 -0.14 -15.02 15.51
CA ALA A 234 0.88 -14.32 14.74
C ALA A 234 2.10 -13.96 15.59
N THR A 235 3.28 -13.99 14.95
CA THR A 235 4.56 -13.63 15.56
C THR A 235 5.08 -12.32 14.98
N ILE A 236 5.34 -11.35 15.86
CA ILE A 236 6.03 -10.11 15.53
C ILE A 236 7.52 -10.35 15.61
N ILE A 237 8.22 -10.21 14.49
CA ILE A 237 9.66 -10.36 14.37
C ILE A 237 10.33 -9.01 14.58
N VAL A 238 11.37 -8.98 15.40
CA VAL A 238 12.25 -7.82 15.65
C VAL A 238 13.71 -8.21 15.53
N GLU A 239 14.63 -7.25 15.41
CA GLU A 239 16.06 -7.55 15.22
C GLU A 239 16.85 -7.66 16.52
N ARG A 240 16.39 -7.05 17.62
CA ARG A 240 17.16 -6.93 18.88
C ARG A 240 16.28 -7.20 20.11
N ASN A 241 16.90 -7.67 21.20
CA ASN A 241 16.20 -7.88 22.47
C ASN A 241 15.62 -6.57 23.05
N SER A 242 16.32 -5.44 22.88
CA SER A 242 15.80 -4.13 23.30
C SER A 242 14.47 -3.77 22.58
N GLN A 243 14.37 -4.04 21.27
CA GLN A 243 13.14 -3.85 20.50
C GLN A 243 12.05 -4.80 20.97
N LYS A 244 12.37 -6.06 21.26
CA LYS A 244 11.43 -7.04 21.85
C LYS A 244 10.82 -6.50 23.15
N GLY A 245 11.65 -5.97 24.04
CA GLY A 245 11.20 -5.37 25.30
C GLY A 245 10.22 -4.21 25.09
N ILE A 246 10.49 -3.34 24.11
CA ILE A 246 9.62 -2.19 23.79
C ILE A 246 8.29 -2.66 23.18
N VAL A 247 8.32 -3.63 22.26
CA VAL A 247 7.08 -4.15 21.60
C VAL A 247 6.21 -4.93 22.58
N ILE A 248 6.80 -5.61 23.57
CA ILE A 248 6.05 -6.25 24.65
C ILE A 248 5.52 -5.19 25.63
N GLY A 249 6.37 -4.23 26.01
CA GLY A 249 6.07 -3.21 26.99
C GLY A 249 6.07 -3.73 28.43
N LYS A 250 5.93 -2.79 29.38
CA LYS A 250 5.88 -3.15 30.81
C LYS A 250 4.69 -4.07 31.10
N GLN A 251 4.96 -5.24 31.62
CA GLN A 251 3.95 -6.28 31.90
C GLN A 251 3.06 -6.64 30.70
N GLY A 252 3.59 -6.56 29.47
CA GLY A 252 2.86 -6.87 28.25
C GLY A 252 1.89 -5.78 27.77
N SER A 253 1.91 -4.58 28.35
CA SER A 253 0.93 -3.52 28.07
C SER A 253 0.92 -3.08 26.60
N MET A 254 2.09 -2.95 25.96
CA MET A 254 2.18 -2.53 24.57
C MET A 254 1.62 -3.62 23.64
N LEU A 255 2.03 -4.87 23.84
CA LEU A 255 1.56 -6.00 23.03
C LEU A 255 0.05 -6.20 23.15
N LYS A 256 -0.49 -6.01 24.37
CA LYS A 256 -1.95 -6.04 24.62
C LYS A 256 -2.69 -4.94 23.87
N GLU A 257 -2.14 -3.72 23.81
CA GLU A 257 -2.74 -2.60 23.07
C GLU A 257 -2.68 -2.85 21.54
N VAL A 258 -1.55 -3.36 21.02
CA VAL A 258 -1.44 -3.81 19.62
C VAL A 258 -2.53 -4.83 19.32
N GLY A 259 -2.67 -5.87 20.14
CA GLY A 259 -3.67 -6.93 19.96
C GLY A 259 -5.09 -6.40 20.01
N LYS A 260 -5.41 -5.49 20.94
CA LYS A 260 -6.74 -4.88 21.06
C LYS A 260 -7.12 -4.12 19.78
N ARG A 261 -6.22 -3.27 19.28
CA ARG A 261 -6.47 -2.46 18.06
C ARG A 261 -6.50 -3.31 16.80
N ALA A 262 -5.58 -4.27 16.67
CA ALA A 262 -5.55 -5.16 15.52
C ALA A 262 -6.81 -6.04 15.44
N ARG A 263 -7.25 -6.59 16.58
CA ARG A 263 -8.45 -7.43 16.64
C ARG A 263 -9.69 -6.72 16.11
N ALA A 264 -9.89 -5.44 16.43
CA ALA A 264 -11.04 -4.68 15.93
C ALA A 264 -11.06 -4.60 14.39
N ASP A 265 -9.91 -4.32 13.76
CA ASP A 265 -9.81 -4.27 12.30
C ASP A 265 -9.95 -5.66 11.66
N ILE A 266 -9.40 -6.70 12.30
CA ILE A 266 -9.49 -8.09 11.81
C ILE A 266 -10.93 -8.60 11.93
N GLU A 267 -11.65 -8.30 13.01
CA GLU A 267 -13.08 -8.63 13.16
C GLU A 267 -13.92 -7.96 12.07
N ALA A 268 -13.62 -6.69 11.75
CA ALA A 268 -14.29 -5.98 10.65
C ALA A 268 -14.00 -6.62 9.28
N LEU A 269 -12.76 -7.05 9.04
CA LEU A 269 -12.37 -7.75 7.81
C LEU A 269 -13.07 -9.10 7.65
N LEU A 270 -13.08 -9.90 8.71
CA LEU A 270 -13.58 -11.30 8.66
C LEU A 270 -15.09 -11.43 8.89
N GLY A 271 -15.76 -10.37 9.34
CA GLY A 271 -17.17 -10.41 9.74
C GLY A 271 -17.47 -11.37 10.91
N SER A 272 -16.45 -11.69 11.70
CA SER A 272 -16.51 -12.71 12.76
C SER A 272 -15.75 -12.27 14.00
N LYS A 273 -16.10 -12.83 15.17
CA LYS A 273 -15.31 -12.64 16.39
C LYS A 273 -13.92 -13.26 16.25
N VAL A 274 -12.91 -12.62 16.82
CA VAL A 274 -11.52 -13.06 16.71
C VAL A 274 -10.89 -13.26 18.08
N PHE A 275 -10.26 -14.41 18.25
CA PHE A 275 -9.33 -14.67 19.33
C PHE A 275 -7.91 -14.51 18.77
N LEU A 276 -7.25 -13.38 19.15
CA LEU A 276 -5.93 -13.00 18.62
C LEU A 276 -4.85 -13.27 19.65
N GLU A 277 -3.88 -14.13 19.30
CA GLU A 277 -2.65 -14.34 20.07
C GLU A 277 -1.45 -13.79 19.35
N LEU A 278 -0.62 -13.04 20.07
CA LEU A 278 0.58 -12.40 19.55
C LEU A 278 1.81 -12.80 20.34
N TRP A 279 2.88 -13.18 19.62
CA TRP A 279 4.21 -13.42 20.16
C TRP A 279 5.22 -12.43 19.59
N VAL A 280 6.36 -12.28 20.27
CA VAL A 280 7.47 -11.46 19.80
C VAL A 280 8.74 -12.29 19.78
N LYS A 281 9.36 -12.41 18.61
CA LYS A 281 10.59 -13.19 18.38
C LYS A 281 11.71 -12.28 17.89
N VAL A 282 12.91 -12.50 18.40
CA VAL A 282 14.12 -11.82 17.91
C VAL A 282 14.75 -12.65 16.80
N GLN A 283 14.95 -11.99 15.66
CA GLN A 283 15.68 -12.55 14.53
C GLN A 283 16.71 -11.54 14.03
N LYS A 284 17.94 -11.70 14.47
CA LYS A 284 19.03 -10.74 14.21
C LYS A 284 19.27 -10.57 12.71
N ASP A 285 19.30 -9.30 12.30
CA ASP A 285 19.66 -8.88 10.94
C ASP A 285 18.81 -9.52 9.83
N TRP A 286 17.52 -9.78 10.11
CA TRP A 286 16.63 -10.46 9.17
C TRP A 286 16.44 -9.68 7.85
N ARG A 287 16.49 -8.33 7.89
CA ARG A 287 16.33 -7.47 6.71
C ARG A 287 17.43 -7.63 5.66
N ASN A 288 18.55 -8.23 6.02
CA ASN A 288 19.71 -8.48 5.15
C ASN A 288 19.87 -9.96 4.77
N LYS A 289 19.01 -10.86 5.24
CA LYS A 289 19.07 -12.31 4.98
C LYS A 289 18.00 -12.74 4.00
N SER A 290 18.40 -13.11 2.77
CA SER A 290 17.48 -13.45 1.68
C SER A 290 16.55 -14.64 2.00
N SER A 291 17.02 -15.65 2.79
CA SER A 291 16.16 -16.76 3.25
C SER A 291 15.04 -16.26 4.14
N GLN A 292 15.35 -15.40 5.12
CA GLN A 292 14.37 -14.86 6.05
C GLN A 292 13.41 -13.89 5.38
N LEU A 293 13.88 -13.10 4.40
CA LEU A 293 12.99 -12.28 3.60
C LEU A 293 11.93 -13.14 2.90
N ARG A 294 12.33 -14.25 2.28
CA ARG A 294 11.38 -15.20 1.66
C ARG A 294 10.42 -15.84 2.66
N ASP A 295 10.93 -16.26 3.82
CA ASP A 295 10.12 -16.86 4.89
C ASP A 295 9.07 -15.88 5.44
N TYR A 296 9.34 -14.58 5.39
CA TYR A 296 8.44 -13.51 5.86
C TYR A 296 7.57 -12.91 4.75
N GLY A 297 7.51 -13.55 3.56
CA GLY A 297 6.63 -13.15 2.46
C GLY A 297 7.19 -12.07 1.52
N PHE A 298 8.51 -11.80 1.59
CA PHE A 298 9.20 -10.91 0.65
C PHE A 298 9.88 -11.73 -0.44
N ARG A 299 9.10 -12.20 -1.43
CA ARG A 299 9.55 -13.11 -2.49
C ARG A 299 9.65 -12.38 -3.82
N GLU A 300 10.83 -12.43 -4.45
CA GLU A 300 11.07 -11.78 -5.75
C GLU A 300 10.38 -12.50 -6.92
N ASP A 301 10.13 -13.79 -6.80
CA ASP A 301 9.47 -14.65 -7.78
C ASP A 301 7.95 -14.51 -7.86
N GLU A 302 7.35 -13.77 -6.94
CA GLU A 302 5.92 -13.43 -6.95
C GLU A 302 5.63 -12.06 -7.62
N TYR A 303 6.68 -11.39 -8.17
CA TYR A 303 6.57 -10.02 -8.68
C TYR A 303 7.30 -9.84 -10.02
#